data_ff8275ecab439d2512b6eeaf61a80335
#
_entry.id   ff8275ecab439d2512b6eeaf61a80335
#
_cell.length_a   1.000
_cell.length_b   1.000
_cell.length_c   1.000
_cell.angle_alpha   90.00
_cell.angle_beta   90.00
_cell.angle_gamma   90.00
#
_symmetry.space_group_name_H-M   'P 1'
#
loop_
_entity.id
_entity.type
_entity.pdbx_description
1 polymer ?
#
loop_
_entity_poly.entity_id
_entity_poly.type
_entity_poly.pdbx_seq_one_letter_code
_entity_poly.pdbx_strand_id
1 'polypeptide(L)'
;MQKFTLFIAALLMSFSVAGAELNQRQSSQVVVFVHGAWGGGWDYKNIAAILEERGYEVYRPTLTGLGERKHLNGPDVDLNTHIDDIVNVLIYEDLQDVILVGHSYAGMVITGVADRVPQRIRHLLYMDAVLPIDGESVFGFMGPERSNALKKLATSEGEPWALSPQWENRGKAEPHPIGTYSQPLKLQKETAVKGTYVLTVEPDKSTDQFTPFAERAKLKGWRTYELKTGHNPHHTMPHEIIEIIDSIAESGDVSIGKPAAENL
;
A
#
# COMPACT_ATOMS: atom_id res chain seq x y z
N MET A 1 -27.96 53.59 -67.93
CA MET A 1 -27.07 53.61 -66.70
C MET A 1 -27.79 52.77 -65.65
N GLN A 2 -27.46 51.48 -65.59
CA GLN A 2 -28.08 50.49 -64.69
C GLN A 2 -27.23 50.38 -63.47
N LYS A 3 -27.80 50.63 -62.28
CA LYS A 3 -27.11 50.44 -61.00
C LYS A 3 -27.23 48.99 -60.58
N PHE A 4 -26.14 48.28 -60.56
CA PHE A 4 -26.06 46.95 -60.00
C PHE A 4 -25.97 47.07 -58.44
N THR A 5 -26.99 46.60 -57.79
CA THR A 5 -27.08 46.48 -56.34
C THR A 5 -26.60 45.09 -55.97
N LEU A 6 -25.39 45.04 -55.35
CA LEU A 6 -24.76 43.79 -54.85
C LEU A 6 -25.42 43.41 -53.52
N PHE A 7 -26.21 42.32 -53.47
CA PHE A 7 -26.70 41.73 -52.25
C PHE A 7 -25.60 40.78 -51.71
N ILE A 8 -24.94 41.21 -50.63
CA ILE A 8 -24.06 40.33 -49.85
C ILE A 8 -24.96 39.62 -48.86
N ALA A 9 -25.30 38.34 -49.14
CA ALA A 9 -25.89 37.43 -48.18
C ALA A 9 -24.82 36.98 -47.18
N ALA A 10 -24.84 37.57 -45.99
CA ALA A 10 -24.05 37.10 -44.88
C ALA A 10 -24.64 35.76 -44.39
N LEU A 11 -24.03 34.67 -44.82
CA LEU A 11 -24.31 33.34 -44.32
C LEU A 11 -23.70 33.24 -42.91
N LEU A 12 -24.50 33.53 -41.89
CA LEU A 12 -24.17 33.23 -40.48
C LEU A 12 -24.16 31.71 -40.33
N MET A 13 -23.00 31.10 -40.54
CA MET A 13 -22.75 29.76 -40.06
C MET A 13 -22.75 29.81 -38.53
N SER A 14 -23.87 29.42 -37.96
CA SER A 14 -23.96 29.05 -36.53
C SER A 14 -23.10 27.81 -36.31
N PHE A 15 -21.87 28.02 -35.95
CA PHE A 15 -21.07 26.94 -35.33
C PHE A 15 -21.70 26.64 -33.98
N SER A 16 -22.64 25.68 -33.99
CA SER A 16 -22.95 24.93 -32.78
C SER A 16 -21.63 24.31 -32.30
N VAL A 17 -20.97 24.98 -31.37
CA VAL A 17 -20.01 24.37 -30.51
C VAL A 17 -20.84 23.38 -29.70
N ALA A 18 -21.03 22.18 -30.25
CA ALA A 18 -21.38 21.03 -29.45
C ALA A 18 -20.26 20.96 -28.39
N GLY A 19 -20.61 21.38 -27.17
CA GLY A 19 -19.76 21.27 -26.04
C GLY A 19 -19.25 19.83 -26.05
N ALA A 20 -17.98 19.63 -26.37
CA ALA A 20 -17.29 18.47 -25.92
C ALA A 20 -17.47 18.53 -24.40
N GLU A 21 -18.39 17.73 -23.89
CA GLU A 21 -18.35 17.28 -22.52
C GLU A 21 -16.93 16.75 -22.39
N LEU A 22 -16.07 17.57 -21.80
CA LEU A 22 -14.85 17.09 -21.19
C LEU A 22 -15.38 16.04 -20.23
N ASN A 23 -15.38 14.80 -20.71
CA ASN A 23 -15.53 13.63 -19.91
C ASN A 23 -14.47 13.86 -18.83
N GLN A 24 -14.89 14.38 -17.67
CA GLN A 24 -14.06 14.36 -16.49
C GLN A 24 -13.73 12.87 -16.37
N ARG A 25 -12.55 12.48 -16.83
CA ARG A 25 -11.99 11.21 -16.44
C ARG A 25 -12.06 11.27 -14.93
N GLN A 26 -13.07 10.60 -14.38
CA GLN A 26 -13.11 10.31 -12.98
C GLN A 26 -11.73 9.69 -12.72
N SER A 27 -10.86 10.43 -12.02
CA SER A 27 -9.49 9.98 -11.81
C SER A 27 -9.60 8.58 -11.25
N SER A 28 -8.99 7.61 -11.95
CA SER A 28 -9.01 6.23 -11.52
C SER A 28 -8.49 6.20 -10.08
N GLN A 29 -9.22 5.53 -9.17
CA GLN A 29 -8.75 5.41 -7.79
C GLN A 29 -7.42 4.65 -7.79
N VAL A 30 -6.41 5.23 -7.14
CA VAL A 30 -5.08 4.65 -7.06
C VAL A 30 -4.99 3.67 -5.89
N VAL A 31 -4.46 2.48 -6.15
CA VAL A 31 -4.14 1.46 -5.14
C VAL A 31 -2.65 1.13 -5.20
N VAL A 32 -1.97 1.21 -4.06
CA VAL A 32 -0.56 0.82 -3.94
C VAL A 32 -0.45 -0.35 -2.99
N PHE A 33 0.00 -1.51 -3.50
CA PHE A 33 0.28 -2.69 -2.69
C PHE A 33 1.72 -2.72 -2.22
N VAL A 34 1.92 -2.85 -0.91
CA VAL A 34 3.22 -3.06 -0.28
C VAL A 34 3.26 -4.48 0.27
N HIS A 35 4.20 -5.27 -0.26
CA HIS A 35 4.29 -6.70 0.03
C HIS A 35 4.90 -6.99 1.41
N GLY A 36 4.56 -8.18 1.93
CA GLY A 36 5.12 -8.70 3.17
C GLY A 36 6.58 -9.10 3.07
N ALA A 37 7.11 -9.62 4.17
CA ALA A 37 8.47 -10.15 4.20
C ALA A 37 8.68 -11.26 3.15
N TRP A 38 9.91 -11.36 2.64
CA TRP A 38 10.36 -12.36 1.64
C TRP A 38 9.69 -12.26 0.27
N GLY A 39 8.69 -11.37 0.10
CA GLY A 39 7.88 -11.21 -1.11
C GLY A 39 8.48 -10.24 -2.13
N GLY A 40 7.61 -9.73 -2.99
CA GLY A 40 7.88 -8.71 -4.00
C GLY A 40 6.59 -8.27 -4.67
N GLY A 41 6.64 -7.24 -5.50
CA GLY A 41 5.47 -6.76 -6.23
C GLY A 41 4.81 -7.81 -7.13
N TRP A 42 5.57 -8.84 -7.52
CA TRP A 42 5.08 -9.99 -8.30
C TRP A 42 3.94 -10.75 -7.60
N ASP A 43 3.88 -10.70 -6.28
CA ASP A 43 2.92 -11.44 -5.46
C ASP A 43 1.48 -10.95 -5.63
N TYR A 44 1.32 -9.67 -6.01
CA TYR A 44 0.02 -9.03 -6.23
C TYR A 44 -0.41 -8.99 -7.70
N LYS A 45 0.29 -9.68 -8.60
CA LYS A 45 0.03 -9.60 -10.04
C LYS A 45 -1.42 -9.96 -10.41
N ASN A 46 -1.98 -10.99 -9.77
CA ASN A 46 -3.33 -11.46 -10.09
C ASN A 46 -4.42 -10.49 -9.58
N ILE A 47 -4.34 -10.07 -8.32
CA ILE A 47 -5.32 -9.14 -7.76
C ILE A 47 -5.23 -7.76 -8.42
N ALA A 48 -4.02 -7.32 -8.79
CA ALA A 48 -3.82 -6.08 -9.53
C ALA A 48 -4.53 -6.11 -10.90
N ALA A 49 -4.39 -7.20 -11.66
CA ALA A 49 -5.06 -7.32 -12.95
C ALA A 49 -6.58 -7.21 -12.84
N ILE A 50 -7.19 -7.81 -11.80
CA ILE A 50 -8.64 -7.72 -11.57
C ILE A 50 -9.05 -6.28 -11.20
N LEU A 51 -8.26 -5.57 -10.39
CA LEU A 51 -8.52 -4.17 -10.03
C LEU A 51 -8.37 -3.25 -11.24
N GLU A 52 -7.35 -3.47 -12.09
CA GLU A 52 -7.13 -2.72 -13.33
C GLU A 52 -8.32 -2.89 -14.29
N GLU A 53 -8.88 -4.11 -14.42
CA GLU A 53 -10.10 -4.37 -15.19
C GLU A 53 -11.33 -3.62 -14.64
N ARG A 54 -11.35 -3.30 -13.33
CA ARG A 54 -12.37 -2.48 -12.67
C ARG A 54 -12.11 -0.98 -12.76
N GLY A 55 -11.02 -0.56 -13.42
CA GLY A 55 -10.69 0.84 -13.65
C GLY A 55 -9.82 1.48 -12.56
N TYR A 56 -9.24 0.71 -11.65
CA TYR A 56 -8.24 1.19 -10.71
C TYR A 56 -6.90 1.39 -11.40
N GLU A 57 -6.12 2.34 -10.91
CA GLU A 57 -4.70 2.46 -11.22
C GLU A 57 -3.91 1.74 -10.12
N VAL A 58 -3.11 0.70 -10.47
CA VAL A 58 -2.51 -0.19 -9.47
C VAL A 58 -0.99 -0.18 -9.55
N TYR A 59 -0.37 0.14 -8.42
CA TYR A 59 1.07 0.06 -8.22
C TYR A 59 1.40 -1.07 -7.24
N ARG A 60 2.48 -1.78 -7.51
CA ARG A 60 2.98 -2.89 -6.68
C ARG A 60 4.51 -2.90 -6.65
N PRO A 61 5.10 -1.85 -6.05
CA PRO A 61 6.55 -1.74 -5.98
C PRO A 61 7.16 -2.88 -5.16
N THR A 62 8.37 -3.28 -5.54
CA THR A 62 9.17 -4.22 -4.75
C THR A 62 10.13 -3.44 -3.85
N LEU A 63 10.14 -3.78 -2.56
CA LEU A 63 11.01 -3.17 -1.56
C LEU A 63 12.48 -3.54 -1.80
N THR A 64 13.38 -2.64 -1.48
CA THR A 64 14.84 -2.82 -1.65
C THR A 64 15.34 -4.09 -0.98
N GLY A 65 16.15 -4.84 -1.72
CA GLY A 65 16.74 -6.12 -1.25
C GLY A 65 15.86 -7.35 -1.45
N LEU A 66 14.67 -7.21 -2.08
CA LEU A 66 13.70 -8.28 -2.26
C LEU A 66 13.31 -8.46 -3.73
N GLY A 67 12.70 -9.58 -4.07
CA GLY A 67 12.23 -9.91 -5.42
C GLY A 67 13.27 -9.59 -6.50
N GLU A 68 12.88 -8.86 -7.56
CA GLU A 68 13.77 -8.44 -8.65
C GLU A 68 14.85 -7.44 -8.19
N ARG A 69 14.72 -6.88 -6.99
CA ARG A 69 15.70 -5.97 -6.37
C ARG A 69 16.60 -6.65 -5.34
N LYS A 70 16.63 -7.98 -5.31
CA LYS A 70 17.44 -8.77 -4.35
C LYS A 70 18.94 -8.45 -4.36
N HIS A 71 19.46 -8.01 -5.50
CA HIS A 71 20.86 -7.59 -5.65
C HIS A 71 21.23 -6.36 -4.82
N LEU A 72 20.25 -5.67 -4.25
CA LEU A 72 20.41 -4.53 -3.34
C LEU A 72 20.34 -4.93 -1.86
N ASN A 73 20.19 -6.24 -1.55
CA ASN A 73 20.16 -6.70 -0.17
C ASN A 73 21.55 -6.52 0.49
N GLY A 74 21.55 -6.08 1.74
CA GLY A 74 22.79 -5.84 2.47
C GLY A 74 22.56 -5.33 3.88
N PRO A 75 23.64 -5.15 4.65
CA PRO A 75 23.58 -4.77 6.07
C PRO A 75 22.97 -3.38 6.33
N ASP A 76 22.99 -2.51 5.32
CA ASP A 76 22.49 -1.12 5.42
C ASP A 76 21.01 -0.97 5.06
N VAL A 77 20.36 -2.07 4.62
CA VAL A 77 18.92 -2.05 4.30
C VAL A 77 18.12 -2.18 5.60
N ASP A 78 17.40 -1.12 5.94
CA ASP A 78 16.62 -1.01 7.17
C ASP A 78 15.16 -0.63 6.90
N LEU A 79 14.37 -0.41 7.95
CA LEU A 79 12.95 -0.02 7.82
C LEU A 79 12.79 1.34 7.12
N ASN A 80 13.68 2.30 7.36
CA ASN A 80 13.62 3.59 6.68
C ASN A 80 13.85 3.44 5.17
N THR A 81 14.77 2.57 4.75
CA THR A 81 14.97 2.25 3.33
C THR A 81 13.67 1.78 2.68
N HIS A 82 12.93 0.87 3.31
CA HIS A 82 11.65 0.39 2.79
C HIS A 82 10.54 1.45 2.83
N ILE A 83 10.52 2.31 3.84
CA ILE A 83 9.59 3.45 3.87
C ILE A 83 9.91 4.43 2.73
N ASP A 84 11.20 4.74 2.51
CA ASP A 84 11.65 5.62 1.43
C ASP A 84 11.33 5.05 0.04
N ASP A 85 11.43 3.73 -0.16
CA ASP A 85 11.00 3.08 -1.40
C ASP A 85 9.56 3.47 -1.77
N ILE A 86 8.63 3.40 -0.81
CA ILE A 86 7.22 3.69 -1.06
C ILE A 86 6.94 5.19 -1.11
N VAL A 87 7.53 5.99 -0.22
CA VAL A 87 7.43 7.45 -0.26
C VAL A 87 7.87 7.98 -1.63
N ASN A 88 8.98 7.47 -2.17
CA ASN A 88 9.49 7.87 -3.46
C ASN A 88 8.56 7.46 -4.61
N VAL A 89 7.96 6.26 -4.57
CA VAL A 89 6.93 5.88 -5.55
C VAL A 89 5.78 6.89 -5.52
N LEU A 90 5.25 7.23 -4.34
CA LEU A 90 4.14 8.20 -4.24
C LEU A 90 4.54 9.59 -4.76
N ILE A 91 5.79 10.01 -4.59
CA ILE A 91 6.28 11.32 -5.01
C ILE A 91 6.58 11.35 -6.51
N TYR A 92 7.37 10.41 -7.03
CA TYR A 92 7.88 10.46 -8.41
C TYR A 92 6.85 10.02 -9.46
N GLU A 93 5.86 9.20 -9.06
CA GLU A 93 4.67 8.90 -9.88
C GLU A 93 3.53 9.92 -9.66
N ASP A 94 3.79 10.96 -8.84
CA ASP A 94 2.82 12.01 -8.44
C ASP A 94 1.47 11.47 -7.98
N LEU A 95 1.48 10.37 -7.22
CA LEU A 95 0.27 9.71 -6.74
C LEU A 95 -0.39 10.52 -5.63
N GLN A 96 -1.70 10.67 -5.73
CA GLN A 96 -2.55 11.37 -4.78
C GLN A 96 -3.76 10.49 -4.46
N ASP A 97 -4.41 10.76 -3.33
CA ASP A 97 -5.65 10.08 -2.92
C ASP A 97 -5.52 8.55 -2.92
N VAL A 98 -4.39 8.04 -2.46
CA VAL A 98 -3.97 6.64 -2.55
C VAL A 98 -4.63 5.78 -1.50
N ILE A 99 -5.19 4.63 -1.88
CA ILE A 99 -5.45 3.50 -0.98
C ILE A 99 -4.15 2.71 -0.85
N LEU A 100 -3.48 2.87 0.29
CA LEU A 100 -2.19 2.24 0.56
C LEU A 100 -2.40 0.94 1.34
N VAL A 101 -2.12 -0.19 0.68
CA VAL A 101 -2.35 -1.55 1.20
C VAL A 101 -1.03 -2.14 1.68
N GLY A 102 -0.96 -2.54 2.95
CA GLY A 102 0.21 -3.22 3.52
C GLY A 102 -0.14 -4.61 4.03
N HIS A 103 0.60 -5.62 3.59
CA HIS A 103 0.45 -6.99 4.03
C HIS A 103 1.53 -7.38 5.04
N SER A 104 1.16 -8.08 6.11
CA SER A 104 2.14 -8.68 7.03
C SER A 104 3.13 -7.65 7.59
N TYR A 105 4.43 -7.85 7.36
CA TYR A 105 5.51 -6.91 7.69
C TYR A 105 5.24 -5.49 7.18
N ALA A 106 4.66 -5.36 5.99
CA ALA A 106 4.47 -4.05 5.35
C ALA A 106 3.55 -3.10 6.14
N GLY A 107 2.85 -3.57 7.15
CA GLY A 107 2.19 -2.69 8.11
C GLY A 107 3.14 -1.71 8.79
N MET A 108 4.40 -2.11 9.06
CA MET A 108 5.47 -1.21 9.52
C MET A 108 5.75 -0.11 8.50
N VAL A 109 5.86 -0.51 7.22
CA VAL A 109 6.21 0.39 6.12
C VAL A 109 5.10 1.40 5.87
N ILE A 110 3.84 0.95 5.68
CA ILE A 110 2.73 1.86 5.36
C ILE A 110 2.42 2.83 6.51
N THR A 111 2.66 2.41 7.78
CA THR A 111 2.55 3.32 8.93
C THR A 111 3.59 4.43 8.85
N GLY A 112 4.85 4.11 8.52
CA GLY A 112 5.91 5.10 8.34
C GLY A 112 5.68 6.02 7.14
N VAL A 113 5.14 5.49 6.04
CA VAL A 113 4.76 6.29 4.85
C VAL A 113 3.65 7.29 5.23
N ALA A 114 2.65 6.84 5.98
CA ALA A 114 1.55 7.70 6.44
C ALA A 114 2.01 8.81 7.41
N ASP A 115 3.10 8.61 8.15
CA ASP A 115 3.72 9.66 8.97
C ASP A 115 4.43 10.72 8.10
N ARG A 116 5.09 10.31 7.00
CA ARG A 116 5.92 11.19 6.16
C ARG A 116 5.12 11.97 5.11
N VAL A 117 4.15 11.32 4.46
CA VAL A 117 3.37 11.90 3.36
C VAL A 117 1.85 11.65 3.49
N PRO A 118 1.24 11.96 4.68
CA PRO A 118 -0.17 11.68 4.94
C PRO A 118 -1.12 12.33 3.94
N GLN A 119 -0.73 13.47 3.37
CA GLN A 119 -1.54 14.24 2.41
C GLN A 119 -1.75 13.52 1.07
N ARG A 120 -0.92 12.50 0.74
CA ARG A 120 -1.05 11.70 -0.48
C ARG A 120 -1.94 10.47 -0.29
N ILE A 121 -2.28 10.14 0.97
CA ILE A 121 -2.96 8.89 1.32
C ILE A 121 -4.42 9.18 1.68
N ARG A 122 -5.33 8.58 0.94
CA ARG A 122 -6.76 8.56 1.23
C ARG A 122 -7.07 7.64 2.39
N HIS A 123 -6.53 6.41 2.35
CA HIS A 123 -6.86 5.37 3.30
C HIS A 123 -5.73 4.34 3.44
N LEU A 124 -5.60 3.77 4.64
CA LEU A 124 -4.66 2.68 4.92
C LEU A 124 -5.44 1.36 5.02
N LEU A 125 -5.01 0.33 4.28
CA LEU A 125 -5.56 -1.02 4.40
C LEU A 125 -4.47 -1.97 4.93
N TYR A 126 -4.65 -2.40 6.18
CA TYR A 126 -3.78 -3.40 6.81
C TYR A 126 -4.36 -4.78 6.54
N MET A 127 -3.66 -5.55 5.72
CA MET A 127 -4.08 -6.89 5.32
C MET A 127 -3.27 -7.92 6.08
N ASP A 128 -3.83 -8.45 7.17
CA ASP A 128 -3.19 -9.38 8.10
C ASP A 128 -1.77 -8.92 8.49
N ALA A 129 -1.67 -7.69 8.96
CA ALA A 129 -0.43 -6.95 9.04
C ALA A 129 -0.14 -6.42 10.45
N VAL A 130 1.14 -6.14 10.71
CA VAL A 130 1.56 -5.41 11.89
C VAL A 130 0.95 -4.01 11.85
N LEU A 131 0.36 -3.57 12.96
CA LEU A 131 -0.11 -2.19 13.15
C LEU A 131 0.70 -1.57 14.29
N PRO A 132 1.88 -0.98 14.00
CA PRO A 132 2.78 -0.49 15.03
C PRO A 132 2.34 0.85 15.63
N ILE A 133 2.87 1.15 16.81
CA ILE A 133 2.96 2.48 17.38
C ILE A 133 4.42 2.94 17.40
N ASP A 134 4.66 4.20 17.77
CA ASP A 134 6.02 4.75 17.87
C ASP A 134 6.92 3.90 18.79
N GLY A 135 8.15 3.66 18.35
CA GLY A 135 9.16 2.87 19.06
C GLY A 135 9.04 1.36 18.89
N GLU A 136 8.00 0.82 18.28
CA GLU A 136 7.86 -0.63 18.06
C GLU A 136 8.68 -1.12 16.86
N SER A 137 9.16 -2.37 16.94
CA SER A 137 9.85 -3.07 15.86
C SER A 137 9.28 -4.48 15.70
N VAL A 138 9.52 -5.12 14.55
CA VAL A 138 9.04 -6.49 14.31
C VAL A 138 9.63 -7.46 15.33
N PHE A 139 10.91 -7.35 15.61
CA PHE A 139 11.54 -8.17 16.66
C PHE A 139 11.00 -7.89 18.07
N GLY A 140 10.53 -6.66 18.32
CA GLY A 140 9.84 -6.33 19.57
C GLY A 140 8.56 -7.14 19.75
N PHE A 141 7.75 -7.26 18.69
CA PHE A 141 6.50 -8.06 18.71
C PHE A 141 6.78 -9.57 18.84
N MET A 142 7.82 -10.05 18.17
CA MET A 142 8.17 -11.47 18.20
C MET A 142 8.66 -11.92 19.57
N GLY A 143 9.16 -11.01 20.36
CA GLY A 143 9.82 -11.28 21.63
C GLY A 143 11.27 -11.75 21.48
N PRO A 144 12.03 -11.76 22.58
CA PRO A 144 13.48 -11.98 22.54
C PRO A 144 13.88 -13.39 22.10
N GLU A 145 13.13 -14.42 22.47
CA GLU A 145 13.45 -15.81 22.13
C GLU A 145 13.42 -16.03 20.62
N ARG A 146 12.30 -15.71 19.96
CA ARG A 146 12.12 -15.88 18.51
C ARG A 146 13.07 -14.96 17.72
N SER A 147 13.25 -13.73 18.18
CA SER A 147 14.14 -12.76 17.53
C SER A 147 15.60 -13.21 17.57
N ASN A 148 16.07 -13.75 18.71
CA ASN A 148 17.43 -14.26 18.84
C ASN A 148 17.64 -15.54 18.02
N ALA A 149 16.62 -16.42 17.94
CA ALA A 149 16.67 -17.61 17.09
C ALA A 149 16.84 -17.23 15.60
N LEU A 150 16.08 -16.26 15.10
CA LEU A 150 16.19 -15.78 13.72
C LEU A 150 17.56 -15.13 13.44
N LYS A 151 18.07 -14.29 14.34
CA LYS A 151 19.41 -13.68 14.22
C LYS A 151 20.52 -14.73 14.19
N LYS A 152 20.42 -15.73 15.05
CA LYS A 152 21.38 -16.84 15.09
C LYS A 152 21.34 -17.65 13.79
N LEU A 153 20.15 -17.91 13.25
CA LEU A 153 19.99 -18.62 11.97
C LEU A 153 20.64 -17.83 10.83
N ALA A 154 20.33 -16.55 10.67
CA ALA A 154 20.94 -15.68 9.66
C ALA A 154 22.48 -15.71 9.74
N THR A 155 23.04 -15.61 10.95
CA THR A 155 24.48 -15.71 11.16
C THR A 155 25.04 -17.08 10.75
N SER A 156 24.33 -18.18 11.02
CA SER A 156 24.76 -19.53 10.66
C SER A 156 24.72 -19.81 9.15
N GLU A 157 23.88 -19.10 8.42
CA GLU A 157 23.78 -19.15 6.95
C GLU A 157 24.85 -18.28 6.25
N GLY A 158 25.66 -17.54 7.00
CA GLY A 158 26.75 -16.72 6.46
C GLY A 158 26.33 -15.32 6.00
N GLU A 159 25.06 -14.99 6.12
CA GLU A 159 24.48 -13.68 5.75
C GLU A 159 23.76 -13.07 6.97
N PRO A 160 24.48 -12.55 7.98
CA PRO A 160 23.88 -12.06 9.23
C PRO A 160 22.92 -10.87 9.05
N TRP A 161 22.90 -10.27 7.87
CA TRP A 161 21.99 -9.19 7.50
C TRP A 161 20.71 -9.66 6.82
N ALA A 162 20.53 -10.96 6.56
CA ALA A 162 19.43 -11.51 5.79
C ALA A 162 18.72 -12.64 6.53
N LEU A 163 17.39 -12.58 6.58
CA LEU A 163 16.52 -13.59 7.17
C LEU A 163 15.96 -14.48 6.08
N SER A 164 16.47 -15.69 5.95
CA SER A 164 15.96 -16.68 5.00
C SER A 164 14.52 -17.07 5.31
N PRO A 165 13.69 -17.36 4.29
CA PRO A 165 12.37 -17.93 4.48
C PRO A 165 12.44 -19.27 5.24
N GLN A 166 11.54 -19.46 6.21
CA GLN A 166 11.58 -20.60 7.12
C GLN A 166 10.72 -21.80 6.67
N TRP A 167 10.36 -21.86 5.38
CA TRP A 167 9.59 -22.94 4.77
C TRP A 167 10.36 -23.57 3.59
N GLU A 168 10.10 -24.86 3.31
CA GLU A 168 10.87 -25.64 2.33
C GLU A 168 10.66 -25.18 0.87
N ASN A 169 9.40 -24.99 0.47
CA ASN A 169 9.09 -24.57 -0.89
C ASN A 169 9.07 -23.03 -0.99
N ARG A 170 10.24 -22.46 -1.12
CA ARG A 170 10.45 -20.99 -1.07
C ARG A 170 9.93 -20.27 -2.32
N GLY A 171 9.76 -20.95 -3.45
CA GLY A 171 9.33 -20.34 -4.71
C GLY A 171 10.21 -19.15 -5.10
N LYS A 172 9.61 -17.95 -5.16
CA LYS A 172 10.31 -16.68 -5.45
C LYS A 172 10.65 -15.87 -4.18
N ALA A 173 10.48 -16.45 -2.99
CA ALA A 173 10.78 -15.77 -1.75
C ALA A 173 12.30 -15.57 -1.61
N GLU A 174 12.71 -14.35 -1.31
CA GLU A 174 14.12 -13.96 -1.15
C GLU A 174 14.43 -13.68 0.32
N PRO A 175 15.69 -13.86 0.76
CA PRO A 175 16.10 -13.50 2.12
C PRO A 175 15.77 -12.04 2.45
N HIS A 176 15.10 -11.82 3.57
CA HIS A 176 14.60 -10.50 3.96
C HIS A 176 15.66 -9.73 4.78
N PRO A 177 15.91 -8.44 4.50
CA PRO A 177 16.88 -7.64 5.23
C PRO A 177 16.55 -7.57 6.73
N ILE A 178 17.48 -8.00 7.60
CA ILE A 178 17.25 -8.08 9.05
C ILE A 178 17.11 -6.70 9.71
N GLY A 179 17.73 -5.67 9.13
CA GLY A 179 17.64 -4.28 9.58
C GLY A 179 16.21 -3.80 9.69
N THR A 180 15.35 -4.22 8.75
CA THR A 180 13.93 -3.85 8.70
C THR A 180 13.11 -4.42 9.86
N TYR A 181 13.54 -5.55 10.44
CA TYR A 181 12.91 -6.19 11.59
C TYR A 181 13.41 -5.66 12.92
N SER A 182 14.68 -5.25 12.96
CA SER A 182 15.33 -4.80 14.18
C SER A 182 15.15 -3.32 14.46
N GLN A 183 14.99 -2.49 13.41
CA GLN A 183 14.84 -1.05 13.55
C GLN A 183 13.46 -0.70 14.12
N PRO A 184 13.39 0.04 15.24
CA PRO A 184 12.15 0.58 15.74
C PRO A 184 11.60 1.65 14.78
N LEU A 185 10.30 1.62 14.54
CA LEU A 185 9.61 2.68 13.82
C LEU A 185 9.65 3.96 14.64
N LYS A 186 10.01 5.07 13.99
CA LYS A 186 9.95 6.41 14.59
C LYS A 186 8.88 7.23 13.89
N LEU A 187 7.89 7.64 14.64
CA LEU A 187 6.80 8.49 14.18
C LEU A 187 6.96 9.90 14.74
N GLN A 188 6.71 10.90 13.92
CA GLN A 188 6.68 12.31 14.35
C GLN A 188 5.40 12.63 15.12
N LYS A 189 4.30 12.01 14.69
CA LYS A 189 2.96 12.15 15.28
C LYS A 189 2.10 10.94 14.94
N GLU A 190 1.03 10.75 15.68
CA GLU A 190 0.00 9.79 15.26
C GLU A 190 -0.67 10.28 13.97
N THR A 191 -0.74 9.40 12.98
CA THR A 191 -1.39 9.74 11.70
C THR A 191 -2.89 9.93 11.88
N ALA A 192 -3.44 10.97 11.23
CA ALA A 192 -4.87 11.19 11.12
C ALA A 192 -5.50 10.41 9.95
N VAL A 193 -4.69 9.72 9.14
CA VAL A 193 -5.20 8.91 8.03
C VAL A 193 -6.02 7.75 8.59
N LYS A 194 -7.25 7.60 8.09
CA LYS A 194 -8.13 6.50 8.48
C LYS A 194 -7.59 5.17 7.96
N GLY A 195 -7.93 4.10 8.66
CA GLY A 195 -7.53 2.76 8.28
C GLY A 195 -8.67 1.74 8.34
N THR A 196 -8.46 0.66 7.64
CA THR A 196 -9.24 -0.57 7.71
C THR A 196 -8.26 -1.71 8.01
N TYR A 197 -8.69 -2.66 8.81
CA TYR A 197 -7.90 -3.84 9.15
C TYR A 197 -8.61 -5.12 8.69
N VAL A 198 -7.90 -5.98 7.99
CA VAL A 198 -8.34 -7.34 7.65
C VAL A 198 -7.50 -8.32 8.45
N LEU A 199 -8.13 -9.04 9.36
CA LEU A 199 -7.53 -10.16 10.08
C LEU A 199 -7.84 -11.46 9.32
N THR A 200 -6.84 -12.30 9.12
CA THR A 200 -7.07 -13.66 8.66
C THR A 200 -6.97 -14.63 9.84
N VAL A 201 -7.88 -15.59 9.88
CA VAL A 201 -7.88 -16.66 10.90
C VAL A 201 -8.15 -17.97 10.18
N GLU A 202 -7.25 -18.93 10.29
CA GLU A 202 -7.46 -20.24 9.70
C GLU A 202 -8.79 -20.85 10.16
N PRO A 203 -9.51 -21.58 9.29
CA PRO A 203 -10.87 -22.03 9.58
C PRO A 203 -11.05 -22.83 10.87
N ASP A 204 -10.00 -23.53 11.30
CA ASP A 204 -9.98 -24.37 12.51
C ASP A 204 -9.45 -23.64 13.75
N LYS A 205 -9.10 -22.36 13.64
CA LYS A 205 -8.58 -21.52 14.72
C LYS A 205 -9.56 -20.42 15.12
N SER A 206 -9.42 -19.94 16.33
CA SER A 206 -10.20 -18.80 16.87
C SER A 206 -9.40 -17.49 16.92
N THR A 207 -8.06 -17.58 16.81
CA THR A 207 -7.14 -16.44 16.86
C THR A 207 -5.97 -16.66 15.93
N ASP A 208 -5.31 -15.55 15.58
CA ASP A 208 -4.05 -15.55 14.83
C ASP A 208 -3.01 -14.68 15.54
N GLN A 209 -1.75 -14.77 15.12
CA GLN A 209 -0.66 -13.95 15.66
C GLN A 209 -0.89 -12.43 15.45
N PHE A 210 -1.70 -12.05 14.46
CA PHE A 210 -2.07 -10.67 14.16
C PHE A 210 -3.32 -10.17 14.90
N THR A 211 -4.01 -11.04 15.65
CA THR A 211 -5.19 -10.69 16.47
C THR A 211 -4.95 -9.44 17.35
N PRO A 212 -3.81 -9.26 18.02
CA PRO A 212 -3.56 -8.05 18.83
C PRO A 212 -3.58 -6.75 18.01
N PHE A 213 -3.19 -6.81 16.73
CA PHE A 213 -3.22 -5.63 15.85
C PHE A 213 -4.62 -5.32 15.35
N ALA A 214 -5.45 -6.35 15.12
CA ALA A 214 -6.86 -6.17 14.82
C ALA A 214 -7.60 -5.52 16.00
N GLU A 215 -7.31 -5.92 17.24
CA GLU A 215 -7.86 -5.28 18.44
C GLU A 215 -7.37 -3.82 18.56
N ARG A 216 -6.10 -3.54 18.26
CA ARG A 216 -5.57 -2.17 18.19
C ARG A 216 -6.32 -1.33 17.17
N ALA A 217 -6.63 -1.87 16.00
CA ALA A 217 -7.41 -1.20 14.96
C ALA A 217 -8.84 -0.88 15.44
N LYS A 218 -9.50 -1.81 16.14
CA LYS A 218 -10.81 -1.58 16.76
C LYS A 218 -10.78 -0.44 17.79
N LEU A 219 -9.74 -0.39 18.62
CA LEU A 219 -9.55 0.71 19.62
C LEU A 219 -9.36 2.07 18.94
N LYS A 220 -8.82 2.12 17.72
CA LYS A 220 -8.74 3.33 16.88
C LYS A 220 -10.07 3.69 16.21
N GLY A 221 -11.12 2.89 16.40
CA GLY A 221 -12.41 3.07 15.74
C GLY A 221 -12.39 2.73 14.23
N TRP A 222 -11.40 1.96 13.79
CA TRP A 222 -11.27 1.54 12.41
C TRP A 222 -12.23 0.39 12.08
N ARG A 223 -12.66 0.31 10.82
CA ARG A 223 -13.39 -0.85 10.32
C ARG A 223 -12.47 -2.07 10.32
N THR A 224 -12.98 -3.18 10.81
CA THR A 224 -12.24 -4.46 10.86
C THR A 224 -13.05 -5.56 10.22
N TYR A 225 -12.36 -6.41 9.45
CA TYR A 225 -12.92 -7.63 8.83
C TYR A 225 -12.16 -8.83 9.34
N GLU A 226 -12.83 -9.95 9.46
CA GLU A 226 -12.23 -11.26 9.72
C GLU A 226 -12.51 -12.19 8.55
N LEU A 227 -11.44 -12.71 7.93
CA LEU A 227 -11.54 -13.68 6.84
C LEU A 227 -11.07 -15.05 7.32
N LYS A 228 -11.88 -16.08 7.08
CA LYS A 228 -11.54 -17.46 7.43
C LYS A 228 -10.63 -18.09 6.38
N THR A 229 -9.36 -17.72 6.43
CA THR A 229 -8.32 -18.15 5.48
C THR A 229 -6.94 -18.05 6.12
N GLY A 230 -5.90 -18.51 5.42
CA GLY A 230 -4.51 -18.34 5.82
C GLY A 230 -3.98 -16.92 5.53
N HIS A 231 -2.73 -16.71 5.94
CA HIS A 231 -2.03 -15.40 5.97
C HIS A 231 -1.98 -14.62 4.65
N ASN A 232 -2.24 -15.24 3.50
CA ASN A 232 -2.15 -14.61 2.19
C ASN A 232 -3.54 -14.46 1.52
N PRO A 233 -4.45 -13.62 2.03
CA PRO A 233 -5.82 -13.51 1.52
C PRO A 233 -5.89 -13.00 0.09
N HIS A 234 -4.89 -12.24 -0.39
CA HIS A 234 -4.78 -11.82 -1.79
C HIS A 234 -4.61 -12.98 -2.79
N HIS A 235 -4.24 -14.18 -2.31
CA HIS A 235 -4.22 -15.41 -3.10
C HIS A 235 -5.47 -16.27 -2.92
N THR A 236 -5.93 -16.38 -1.68
CA THR A 236 -6.99 -17.34 -1.31
C THR A 236 -8.40 -16.75 -1.37
N MET A 237 -8.53 -15.45 -1.14
CA MET A 237 -9.79 -14.69 -1.10
C MET A 237 -9.63 -13.32 -1.80
N PRO A 238 -9.15 -13.27 -3.07
CA PRO A 238 -8.88 -12.01 -3.76
C PRO A 238 -10.14 -11.18 -3.98
N HIS A 239 -11.30 -11.81 -4.18
CA HIS A 239 -12.56 -11.09 -4.40
C HIS A 239 -13.01 -10.35 -3.14
N GLU A 240 -12.89 -10.94 -1.97
CA GLU A 240 -13.22 -10.31 -0.70
C GLU A 240 -12.31 -9.11 -0.41
N ILE A 241 -11.02 -9.22 -0.73
CA ILE A 241 -10.09 -8.08 -0.61
C ILE A 241 -10.47 -6.96 -1.58
N ILE A 242 -10.86 -7.30 -2.81
CA ILE A 242 -11.30 -6.31 -3.80
C ILE A 242 -12.59 -5.62 -3.34
N GLU A 243 -13.58 -6.35 -2.82
CA GLU A 243 -14.82 -5.76 -2.28
C GLU A 243 -14.55 -4.80 -1.11
N ILE A 244 -13.54 -5.11 -0.27
CA ILE A 244 -13.11 -4.19 0.78
C ILE A 244 -12.48 -2.93 0.17
N ILE A 245 -11.64 -3.07 -0.85
CA ILE A 245 -11.04 -1.93 -1.56
C ILE A 245 -12.14 -1.07 -2.23
N ASP A 246 -13.12 -1.70 -2.91
CA ASP A 246 -14.25 -1.01 -3.51
C ASP A 246 -15.03 -0.22 -2.44
N SER A 247 -15.33 -0.84 -1.29
CA SER A 247 -16.03 -0.17 -0.19
C SER A 247 -15.25 1.02 0.39
N ILE A 248 -13.92 0.98 0.38
CA ILE A 248 -13.06 2.12 0.78
C ILE A 248 -13.12 3.22 -0.28
N ALA A 249 -13.04 2.86 -1.55
CA ALA A 249 -13.08 3.81 -2.66
C ALA A 249 -14.42 4.57 -2.72
N GLU A 250 -15.54 3.88 -2.47
CA GLU A 250 -16.90 4.44 -2.48
C GLU A 250 -17.22 5.26 -1.22
N SER A 251 -16.60 4.94 -0.07
CA SER A 251 -16.80 5.71 1.15
C SER A 251 -16.17 7.09 0.94
N GLY A 252 -16.95 8.15 0.84
CA GLY A 252 -16.48 9.54 0.69
C GLY A 252 -15.61 10.08 1.85
N ASP A 253 -14.92 9.20 2.53
CA ASP A 253 -14.01 9.45 3.65
C ASP A 253 -12.68 10.02 3.16
N VAL A 254 -12.73 11.22 2.56
CA VAL A 254 -11.53 11.99 2.22
C VAL A 254 -10.92 12.49 3.52
N SER A 255 -9.69 12.10 3.82
CA SER A 255 -8.90 12.73 4.86
C SER A 255 -8.70 14.21 4.48
N ILE A 256 -9.32 15.12 5.23
CA ILE A 256 -9.29 16.56 4.94
C ILE A 256 -7.89 17.09 5.26
N GLY A 257 -7.05 17.15 4.24
CA GLY A 257 -5.82 17.90 4.21
C GLY A 257 -5.79 18.75 2.95
N LYS A 258 -6.49 19.92 2.94
CA LYS A 258 -6.24 20.90 1.90
C LYS A 258 -4.78 21.33 1.98
N PRO A 259 -4.00 21.27 0.88
CA PRO A 259 -2.70 21.90 0.86
C PRO A 259 -2.87 23.41 1.04
N ALA A 260 -2.13 23.98 1.98
CA ALA A 260 -1.91 25.43 1.99
C ALA A 260 -1.28 25.80 0.65
N ALA A 261 -1.88 26.74 -0.07
CA ALA A 261 -1.30 27.33 -1.26
C ALA A 261 0.03 27.96 -0.85
N GLU A 262 1.15 27.35 -1.20
CA GLU A 262 2.45 28.02 -1.18
C GLU A 262 2.51 28.98 -2.34
N ASN A 263 2.46 30.26 -2.00
CA ASN A 263 2.84 31.34 -2.91
C ASN A 263 4.34 31.21 -3.21
N LEU A 264 4.68 30.98 -4.47
CA LEU A 264 5.97 31.29 -5.05
C LEU A 264 5.98 32.74 -5.52
#